data_4efaa58e078fbfdcb30649df052599f4
#
_entry.id   4efaa58e078fbfdcb30649df052599f4
#
_cell.length_a   1.000
_cell.length_b   1.000
_cell.length_c   1.000
_cell.angle_alpha   90.00
_cell.angle_beta   90.00
_cell.angle_gamma   90.00
#
_symmetry.space_group_name_H-M   'P 1'
#
loop_
_entity.id
_entity.type
_entity.pdbx_description
1 polymer ?
#
loop_
_entity_poly.entity_id
_entity_poly.type
_entity_poly.pdbx_seq_one_letter_code
_entity_poly.pdbx_strand_id
1 'polypeptide(L)'
;SEMCIRDRLKLAVMVLLVLLVSNLVIFILHGIKPRTHRGGSVLSLLSSLVKYVAGIIIVCQSLSLLGVNVGTIIASVGVLALVVGFSAESLIADVVIGAFMLLENQYNVGDIVEVNGFRGVVTKIGIRTTSITDGGGNVKIINNSEMKNILNRSDNNSWSVSDISIPYETDLEKLEAQLPTLLEEIFRARGDVMLDTPQYLGVQTLDASGIVLRFWVKVAEKNIYAGARALNRELLLGFRRLGVECPFPQMDVHMK
;
A
#
# COMPACT_ATOMS: atom_id res chain seq x y z
N SER A 1 -52.31 17.42 37.86
CA SER A 1 -51.72 18.72 37.40
C SER A 1 -50.26 18.81 37.69
N GLU A 2 -49.70 18.26 38.79
CA GLU A 2 -48.28 18.32 39.14
C GLU A 2 -47.40 17.40 38.25
N MET A 3 -47.95 16.24 37.85
CA MET A 3 -47.25 15.33 36.94
C MET A 3 -46.99 15.97 35.55
N CYS A 4 -47.97 16.74 35.06
CA CYS A 4 -47.86 17.46 33.78
C CYS A 4 -46.86 18.63 33.81
N ILE A 5 -46.67 19.31 34.94
CA ILE A 5 -45.71 20.42 35.11
C ILE A 5 -44.30 19.87 35.18
N ARG A 6 -44.06 18.81 35.92
CA ARG A 6 -42.77 18.16 36.06
C ARG A 6 -42.27 17.58 34.72
N ASP A 7 -43.18 17.02 33.91
CA ASP A 7 -42.82 16.46 32.61
C ASP A 7 -42.53 17.56 31.57
N ARG A 8 -43.26 18.67 31.60
CA ARG A 8 -42.97 19.87 30.80
C ARG A 8 -41.64 20.50 31.17
N LEU A 9 -41.31 20.53 32.47
CA LEU A 9 -40.03 21.06 32.93
C LEU A 9 -38.85 20.17 32.48
N LYS A 10 -39.00 18.84 32.59
CA LYS A 10 -38.01 17.88 32.10
C LYS A 10 -37.77 18.03 30.60
N LEU A 11 -38.82 18.19 29.79
CA LEU A 11 -38.69 18.43 28.36
C LEU A 11 -37.90 19.72 28.09
N ALA A 12 -38.33 20.84 28.75
CA ALA A 12 -37.66 22.12 28.53
C ALA A 12 -36.15 22.06 28.86
N VAL A 13 -35.81 21.39 29.98
CA VAL A 13 -34.41 21.19 30.36
C VAL A 13 -33.67 20.33 29.32
N MET A 14 -34.30 19.27 28.83
CA MET A 14 -33.66 18.37 27.87
C MET A 14 -33.50 19.03 26.49
N VAL A 15 -34.50 19.75 26.00
CA VAL A 15 -34.41 20.56 24.77
C VAL A 15 -33.30 21.60 24.89
N LEU A 16 -33.24 22.31 26.04
CA LEU A 16 -32.18 23.27 26.29
C LEU A 16 -30.79 22.63 26.25
N LEU A 17 -30.65 21.44 26.86
CA LEU A 17 -29.40 20.70 26.90
C LEU A 17 -28.96 20.23 25.50
N VAL A 18 -29.89 19.69 24.69
CA VAL A 18 -29.63 19.30 23.30
C VAL A 18 -29.23 20.49 22.45
N LEU A 19 -29.90 21.62 22.60
CA LEU A 19 -29.55 22.86 21.89
C LEU A 19 -28.18 23.41 22.33
N LEU A 20 -27.86 23.38 23.63
CA LEU A 20 -26.54 23.78 24.12
C LEU A 20 -25.44 22.91 23.58
N VAL A 21 -25.61 21.60 23.63
CA VAL A 21 -24.59 20.65 23.11
C VAL A 21 -24.42 20.81 21.60
N SER A 22 -25.54 20.89 20.85
CA SER A 22 -25.46 21.07 19.38
C SER A 22 -24.79 22.38 18.99
N ASN A 23 -25.14 23.49 19.67
CA ASN A 23 -24.51 24.78 19.44
C ASN A 23 -23.02 24.78 19.83
N LEU A 24 -22.65 24.12 20.94
CA LEU A 24 -21.25 23.98 21.33
C LEU A 24 -20.43 23.20 20.25
N VAL A 25 -20.97 22.09 19.76
CA VAL A 25 -20.33 21.33 18.70
C VAL A 25 -20.18 22.15 17.42
N ILE A 26 -21.24 22.86 17.03
CA ILE A 26 -21.21 23.73 15.84
C ILE A 26 -20.22 24.90 16.05
N PHE A 27 -20.14 25.47 17.23
CA PHE A 27 -19.15 26.51 17.55
C PHE A 27 -17.74 26.00 17.44
N ILE A 28 -17.45 24.81 17.96
CA ILE A 28 -16.13 24.15 17.82
C ILE A 28 -15.79 23.91 16.34
N LEU A 29 -16.75 23.39 15.54
CA LEU A 29 -16.58 23.17 14.12
C LEU A 29 -16.28 24.46 13.35
N HIS A 30 -16.96 25.56 13.68
CA HIS A 30 -16.72 26.87 13.05
C HIS A 30 -15.39 27.52 13.49
N GLY A 31 -14.88 27.16 14.66
CA GLY A 31 -13.55 27.58 15.14
C GLY A 31 -12.38 26.99 14.31
N ILE A 32 -12.63 25.89 13.61
CA ILE A 32 -11.65 25.28 12.73
C ILE A 32 -11.60 26.06 11.41
N LYS A 33 -10.55 26.85 11.19
CA LYS A 33 -10.35 27.59 9.93
C LYS A 33 -9.85 26.63 8.84
N PRO A 34 -10.66 26.30 7.83
CA PRO A 34 -10.22 25.40 6.76
C PRO A 34 -9.20 26.13 5.87
N ARG A 35 -8.05 25.52 5.65
CA ARG A 35 -7.00 26.04 4.76
C ARG A 35 -7.40 25.97 3.27
N THR A 36 -8.47 25.28 2.92
CA THR A 36 -8.91 25.07 1.53
C THR A 36 -10.43 25.25 1.40
N HIS A 37 -10.89 25.71 0.23
CA HIS A 37 -12.34 25.83 -0.07
C HIS A 37 -13.11 24.51 0.16
N ARG A 38 -12.48 23.36 -0.12
CA ARG A 38 -13.08 22.03 0.12
C ARG A 38 -13.31 21.75 1.61
N GLY A 39 -12.42 22.21 2.47
CA GLY A 39 -12.56 22.05 3.92
C GLY A 39 -13.77 22.82 4.48
N GLY A 40 -14.08 23.97 3.93
CA GLY A 40 -15.28 24.75 4.32
C GLY A 40 -16.58 24.02 4.02
N SER A 41 -16.69 23.39 2.84
CA SER A 41 -17.86 22.59 2.47
C SER A 41 -18.07 21.39 3.39
N VAL A 42 -17.02 20.68 3.77
CA VAL A 42 -17.07 19.54 4.70
C VAL A 42 -17.56 19.98 6.08
N LEU A 43 -17.02 21.09 6.61
CA LEU A 43 -17.47 21.64 7.91
C LEU A 43 -18.93 22.06 7.88
N SER A 44 -19.40 22.67 6.77
CA SER A 44 -20.81 23.03 6.59
C SER A 44 -21.72 21.79 6.58
N LEU A 45 -21.32 20.72 5.88
CA LEU A 45 -22.05 19.45 5.87
C LEU A 45 -22.14 18.83 7.28
N LEU A 46 -21.03 18.79 8.02
CA LEU A 46 -21.00 18.31 9.39
C LEU A 46 -21.89 19.12 10.32
N SER A 47 -21.85 20.45 10.20
CA SER A 47 -22.72 21.33 10.98
C SER A 47 -24.20 21.09 10.69
N SER A 48 -24.56 20.86 9.42
CA SER A 48 -25.92 20.52 9.02
C SER A 48 -26.37 19.17 9.59
N LEU A 49 -25.46 18.16 9.54
CA LEU A 49 -25.76 16.84 10.12
C LEU A 49 -26.02 16.94 11.62
N VAL A 50 -25.22 17.69 12.37
CA VAL A 50 -25.47 17.93 13.82
C VAL A 50 -26.81 18.56 14.06
N LYS A 51 -27.21 19.56 13.25
CA LYS A 51 -28.55 20.22 13.37
C LYS A 51 -29.68 19.22 13.10
N TYR A 52 -29.58 18.39 12.07
CA TYR A 52 -30.59 17.38 11.76
C TYR A 52 -30.74 16.34 12.88
N VAL A 53 -29.62 15.82 13.40
CA VAL A 53 -29.64 14.88 14.51
C VAL A 53 -30.27 15.51 15.77
N ALA A 54 -29.90 16.74 16.13
CA ALA A 54 -30.49 17.47 17.25
C ALA A 54 -32.00 17.67 17.04
N GLY A 55 -32.44 18.04 15.83
CA GLY A 55 -33.83 18.18 15.49
C GLY A 55 -34.62 16.88 15.66
N ILE A 56 -34.08 15.75 15.18
CA ILE A 56 -34.71 14.43 15.35
C ILE A 56 -34.86 14.08 16.83
N ILE A 57 -33.82 14.30 17.64
CA ILE A 57 -33.87 14.04 19.09
C ILE A 57 -34.97 14.88 19.76
N ILE A 58 -35.04 16.17 19.43
CA ILE A 58 -36.10 17.07 20.00
C ILE A 58 -37.49 16.61 19.60
N VAL A 59 -37.71 16.25 18.33
CA VAL A 59 -38.99 15.74 17.83
C VAL A 59 -39.39 14.45 18.55
N CYS A 60 -38.48 13.48 18.63
CA CYS A 60 -38.70 12.22 19.32
C CYS A 60 -39.12 12.45 20.80
N GLN A 61 -38.41 13.32 21.51
CA GLN A 61 -38.70 13.61 22.90
C GLN A 61 -40.08 14.32 23.06
N SER A 62 -40.41 15.24 22.15
CA SER A 62 -41.70 15.92 22.14
C SER A 62 -42.88 14.93 21.92
N LEU A 63 -42.69 13.99 20.98
CA LEU A 63 -43.67 12.92 20.69
C LEU A 63 -43.87 11.97 21.89
N SER A 64 -42.78 11.64 22.59
CA SER A 64 -42.82 10.81 23.80
C SER A 64 -43.70 11.39 24.88
N LEU A 65 -43.70 12.71 25.07
CA LEU A 65 -44.57 13.38 26.02
C LEU A 65 -46.06 13.43 25.60
N LEU A 66 -46.32 13.35 24.29
CA LEU A 66 -47.69 13.21 23.77
C LEU A 66 -48.22 11.77 23.87
N GLY A 67 -47.46 10.87 24.51
CA GLY A 67 -47.85 9.47 24.70
C GLY A 67 -47.57 8.58 23.49
N VAL A 68 -46.87 9.07 22.47
CA VAL A 68 -46.47 8.26 21.31
C VAL A 68 -45.34 7.33 21.71
N ASN A 69 -45.45 6.05 21.33
CA ASN A 69 -44.37 5.08 21.55
C ASN A 69 -43.19 5.37 20.61
N VAL A 70 -42.23 6.16 21.09
CA VAL A 70 -41.04 6.55 20.34
C VAL A 70 -40.10 5.35 20.14
N GLY A 71 -40.23 4.29 20.93
CA GLY A 71 -39.38 3.09 20.78
C GLY A 71 -39.48 2.45 19.40
N THR A 72 -40.66 2.39 18.80
CA THR A 72 -40.86 1.88 17.44
C THR A 72 -40.23 2.78 16.38
N ILE A 73 -40.29 4.10 16.57
CA ILE A 73 -39.67 5.07 15.66
C ILE A 73 -38.16 4.94 15.72
N ILE A 74 -37.57 4.88 16.92
CA ILE A 74 -36.12 4.73 17.12
C ILE A 74 -35.66 3.39 16.55
N ALA A 75 -36.42 2.31 16.73
CA ALA A 75 -36.08 1.00 16.16
C ALA A 75 -36.04 1.06 14.63
N SER A 76 -37.02 1.71 13.99
CA SER A 76 -37.05 1.87 12.52
C SER A 76 -35.87 2.73 12.00
N VAL A 77 -35.59 3.85 12.68
CA VAL A 77 -34.42 4.69 12.35
C VAL A 77 -33.12 3.94 12.58
N GLY A 78 -33.04 3.07 13.60
CA GLY A 78 -31.91 2.21 13.87
C GLY A 78 -31.62 1.24 12.74
N VAL A 79 -32.62 0.65 12.11
CA VAL A 79 -32.46 -0.20 10.93
C VAL A 79 -31.88 0.60 9.74
N LEU A 80 -32.41 1.81 9.50
CA LEU A 80 -31.88 2.69 8.46
C LEU A 80 -30.43 3.11 8.75
N ALA A 81 -30.10 3.40 10.01
CA ALA A 81 -28.75 3.74 10.43
C ALA A 81 -27.77 2.58 10.20
N LEU A 82 -28.22 1.32 10.41
CA LEU A 82 -27.44 0.13 10.10
C LEU A 82 -27.11 0.04 8.60
N VAL A 83 -28.10 0.26 7.73
CA VAL A 83 -27.90 0.23 6.26
C VAL A 83 -26.88 1.31 5.83
N VAL A 84 -27.02 2.52 6.37
CA VAL A 84 -26.06 3.62 6.11
C VAL A 84 -24.68 3.28 6.68
N GLY A 85 -24.62 2.69 7.87
CA GLY A 85 -23.38 2.25 8.52
C GLY A 85 -22.61 1.23 7.68
N PHE A 86 -23.26 0.19 7.20
CA PHE A 86 -22.67 -0.80 6.29
C PHE A 86 -22.20 -0.16 4.97
N SER A 87 -22.95 0.80 4.45
CA SER A 87 -22.52 1.54 3.24
C SER A 87 -21.27 2.40 3.47
N ALA A 88 -21.04 2.86 4.70
CA ALA A 88 -19.88 3.68 5.08
C ALA A 88 -18.70 2.86 5.64
N GLU A 89 -18.86 1.55 5.85
CA GLU A 89 -17.86 0.68 6.49
C GLU A 89 -16.48 0.79 5.83
N SER A 90 -16.41 0.70 4.50
CA SER A 90 -15.15 0.78 3.76
C SER A 90 -14.45 2.13 3.94
N LEU A 91 -15.20 3.22 4.01
CA LEU A 91 -14.64 4.56 4.22
C LEU A 91 -14.02 4.70 5.62
N ILE A 92 -14.70 4.15 6.63
CA ILE A 92 -14.20 4.13 8.01
C ILE A 92 -12.96 3.24 8.11
N ALA A 93 -13.00 2.06 7.49
CA ALA A 93 -11.87 1.15 7.44
C ALA A 93 -10.64 1.80 6.80
N ASP A 94 -10.80 2.51 5.67
CA ASP A 94 -9.71 3.24 5.01
C ASP A 94 -9.02 4.24 5.94
N VAL A 95 -9.81 5.00 6.70
CA VAL A 95 -9.30 6.04 7.63
C VAL A 95 -8.59 5.40 8.81
N VAL A 96 -9.21 4.39 9.43
CA VAL A 96 -8.65 3.70 10.61
C VAL A 96 -7.35 3.00 10.25
N ILE A 97 -7.34 2.22 9.16
CA ILE A 97 -6.15 1.51 8.71
C ILE A 97 -5.04 2.50 8.32
N GLY A 98 -5.37 3.57 7.59
CA GLY A 98 -4.40 4.61 7.25
C GLY A 98 -3.74 5.24 8.48
N ALA A 99 -4.52 5.49 9.55
CA ALA A 99 -3.98 5.99 10.81
C ALA A 99 -3.04 4.98 11.48
N PHE A 100 -3.42 3.71 11.56
CA PHE A 100 -2.57 2.65 12.14
C PHE A 100 -1.28 2.43 11.34
N MET A 101 -1.34 2.42 10.00
CA MET A 101 -0.15 2.29 9.16
C MET A 101 0.88 3.39 9.41
N LEU A 102 0.42 4.63 9.62
CA LEU A 102 1.30 5.75 9.98
C LEU A 102 1.86 5.61 11.40
N LEU A 103 1.06 5.16 12.37
CA LEU A 103 1.48 4.97 13.75
C LEU A 103 2.50 3.82 13.88
N GLU A 104 2.31 2.74 13.15
CA GLU A 104 3.18 1.57 13.15
C GLU A 104 4.39 1.72 12.21
N ASN A 105 4.46 2.80 11.44
CA ASN A 105 5.55 3.07 10.50
C ASN A 105 5.78 1.92 9.49
N GLN A 106 4.69 1.32 9.00
CA GLN A 106 4.78 0.16 8.10
C GLN A 106 5.42 0.52 6.75
N TYR A 107 5.21 1.73 6.26
CA TYR A 107 5.89 2.33 5.10
C TYR A 107 5.78 3.86 5.15
N ASN A 108 6.68 4.53 4.45
CA ASN A 108 6.77 5.97 4.38
C ASN A 108 6.71 6.48 2.94
N VAL A 109 6.49 7.80 2.79
CA VAL A 109 6.67 8.46 1.50
C VAL A 109 8.14 8.34 1.08
N GLY A 110 8.36 7.81 -0.13
CA GLY A 110 9.68 7.49 -0.66
C GLY A 110 10.03 6.00 -0.64
N ASP A 111 9.32 5.19 0.13
CA ASP A 111 9.53 3.74 0.15
C ASP A 111 9.07 3.07 -1.14
N ILE A 112 9.78 2.02 -1.54
CA ILE A 112 9.39 1.15 -2.64
C ILE A 112 8.54 0.03 -2.08
N VAL A 113 7.30 -0.04 -2.55
CA VAL A 113 6.32 -1.03 -2.10
C VAL A 113 5.72 -1.78 -3.28
N GLU A 114 5.20 -2.96 -2.99
CA GLU A 114 4.45 -3.76 -3.96
C GLU A 114 3.10 -4.16 -3.37
N VAL A 115 2.02 -3.82 -4.10
CA VAL A 115 0.64 -4.10 -3.71
C VAL A 115 -0.12 -4.62 -4.91
N ASN A 116 -0.74 -5.80 -4.79
CA ASN A 116 -1.50 -6.42 -5.89
C ASN A 116 -0.71 -6.49 -7.20
N GLY A 117 0.58 -6.86 -7.14
CA GLY A 117 1.47 -6.95 -8.29
C GLY A 117 1.93 -5.61 -8.88
N PHE A 118 1.49 -4.48 -8.31
CA PHE A 118 1.96 -3.15 -8.70
C PHE A 118 3.10 -2.70 -7.78
N ARG A 119 4.29 -2.54 -8.34
CA ARG A 119 5.49 -2.09 -7.65
C ARG A 119 5.80 -0.64 -8.00
N GLY A 120 6.05 0.18 -6.99
CA GLY A 120 6.40 1.59 -7.19
C GLY A 120 6.81 2.28 -5.90
N VAL A 121 7.14 3.56 -6.02
CA VAL A 121 7.49 4.44 -4.90
C VAL A 121 6.23 5.04 -4.32
N VAL A 122 6.09 5.03 -3.00
CA VAL A 122 5.01 5.75 -2.28
C VAL A 122 5.26 7.25 -2.45
N THR A 123 4.39 7.92 -3.17
CA THR A 123 4.51 9.38 -3.43
C THR A 123 3.65 10.21 -2.51
N LYS A 124 2.57 9.63 -1.99
CA LYS A 124 1.66 10.34 -1.08
C LYS A 124 0.89 9.35 -0.22
N ILE A 125 0.79 9.65 1.07
CA ILE A 125 -0.10 8.97 2.01
C ILE A 125 -1.19 9.97 2.40
N GLY A 126 -2.44 9.65 2.09
CA GLY A 126 -3.62 10.44 2.44
C GLY A 126 -4.42 9.77 3.56
N ILE A 127 -5.47 10.45 4.02
CA ILE A 127 -6.34 9.95 5.09
C ILE A 127 -7.02 8.63 4.69
N ARG A 128 -7.43 8.50 3.41
CA ARG A 128 -8.17 7.34 2.89
C ARG A 128 -7.39 6.54 1.85
N THR A 129 -6.47 7.18 1.13
CA THR A 129 -5.78 6.58 -0.02
C THR A 129 -4.29 6.82 0.02
N THR A 130 -3.53 5.86 -0.46
CA THR A 130 -2.10 5.97 -0.72
C THR A 130 -1.86 5.98 -2.23
N SER A 131 -0.94 6.84 -2.70
CA SER A 131 -0.53 6.93 -4.10
C SER A 131 0.86 6.33 -4.28
N ILE A 132 0.99 5.44 -5.27
CA ILE A 132 2.23 4.75 -5.60
C ILE A 132 2.54 5.03 -7.07
N THR A 133 3.78 5.43 -7.36
CA THR A 133 4.25 5.73 -8.73
C THR A 133 5.27 4.69 -9.17
N ASP A 134 5.04 4.06 -10.31
CA ASP A 134 5.96 3.08 -10.89
C ASP A 134 7.14 3.73 -11.64
N GLY A 135 8.08 2.91 -12.11
CA GLY A 135 9.23 3.38 -12.90
C GLY A 135 8.86 3.95 -14.28
N GLY A 136 7.65 3.73 -14.76
CA GLY A 136 7.12 4.30 -16.00
C GLY A 136 6.40 5.63 -15.79
N GLY A 137 6.27 6.10 -14.52
CA GLY A 137 5.56 7.32 -14.16
C GLY A 137 4.05 7.15 -13.98
N ASN A 138 3.52 5.91 -14.02
CA ASN A 138 2.11 5.66 -13.76
C ASN A 138 1.82 5.78 -12.26
N VAL A 139 0.74 6.48 -11.91
CA VAL A 139 0.31 6.65 -10.53
C VAL A 139 -0.89 5.76 -10.25
N LYS A 140 -0.73 4.81 -9.32
CA LYS A 140 -1.82 4.00 -8.79
C LYS A 140 -2.28 4.57 -7.46
N ILE A 141 -3.57 4.87 -7.36
CA ILE A 141 -4.22 5.32 -6.12
C ILE A 141 -4.96 4.14 -5.53
N ILE A 142 -4.60 3.76 -4.32
CA ILE A 142 -5.08 2.56 -3.63
C ILE A 142 -5.74 3.01 -2.33
N ASN A 143 -6.88 2.41 -1.97
CA ASN A 143 -7.49 2.63 -0.67
C ASN A 143 -6.61 2.07 0.45
N ASN A 144 -6.52 2.77 1.57
CA ASN A 144 -5.67 2.31 2.68
C ASN A 144 -6.10 0.94 3.21
N SER A 145 -7.38 0.59 3.13
CA SER A 145 -7.87 -0.75 3.50
C SER A 145 -7.35 -1.87 2.62
N GLU A 146 -6.96 -1.59 1.37
CA GLU A 146 -6.36 -2.54 0.44
C GLU A 146 -4.85 -2.70 0.64
N MET A 147 -4.23 -1.79 1.40
CA MET A 147 -2.79 -1.81 1.70
C MET A 147 -2.40 -2.82 2.79
N LYS A 148 -3.33 -3.63 3.31
CA LYS A 148 -3.09 -4.61 4.39
C LYS A 148 -2.01 -5.64 4.06
N ASN A 149 -1.89 -6.02 2.79
CA ASN A 149 -0.93 -7.02 2.30
C ASN A 149 0.14 -6.36 1.45
N ILE A 150 0.82 -5.40 2.02
CA ILE A 150 1.91 -4.68 1.39
C ILE A 150 3.23 -5.44 1.56
N LEU A 151 4.04 -5.47 0.50
CA LEU A 151 5.43 -5.86 0.57
C LEU A 151 6.29 -4.60 0.53
N ASN A 152 6.85 -4.19 1.67
CA ASN A 152 7.83 -3.10 1.74
C ASN A 152 9.21 -3.65 1.39
N ARG A 153 9.82 -3.09 0.33
CA ARG A 153 11.13 -3.50 -0.19
C ARG A 153 12.25 -2.55 0.22
N SER A 154 11.91 -1.40 0.84
CA SER A 154 12.91 -0.38 1.17
C SER A 154 13.69 -0.65 2.44
N ASP A 155 13.16 -1.46 3.36
CA ASP A 155 13.78 -1.75 4.64
C ASP A 155 15.05 -2.60 4.54
N ASN A 156 15.22 -3.32 3.43
CA ASN A 156 16.33 -4.22 3.21
C ASN A 156 16.92 -4.08 1.81
N ASN A 157 18.17 -4.56 1.66
CA ASN A 157 18.78 -4.70 0.35
C ASN A 157 18.09 -5.83 -0.42
N SER A 158 18.04 -5.68 -1.74
CA SER A 158 17.47 -6.67 -2.65
C SER A 158 18.54 -7.48 -3.36
N TRP A 159 18.14 -8.58 -3.95
CA TRP A 159 19.00 -9.45 -4.73
C TRP A 159 18.61 -9.35 -6.21
N SER A 160 19.54 -8.87 -7.03
CA SER A 160 19.43 -8.95 -8.50
C SER A 160 19.88 -10.31 -8.95
N VAL A 161 19.01 -11.02 -9.68
CA VAL A 161 19.29 -12.37 -10.22
C VAL A 161 19.64 -12.26 -11.70
N SER A 162 20.60 -13.09 -12.13
CA SER A 162 21.03 -13.24 -13.51
C SER A 162 21.20 -14.71 -13.84
N ASP A 163 20.60 -15.14 -14.93
CA ASP A 163 20.72 -16.47 -15.48
C ASP A 163 21.49 -16.39 -16.82
N ILE A 164 22.56 -17.19 -16.93
CA ILE A 164 23.38 -17.27 -18.14
C ILE A 164 23.46 -18.71 -18.61
N SER A 165 23.19 -18.92 -19.90
CA SER A 165 23.34 -20.23 -20.54
C SER A 165 24.76 -20.43 -21.07
N ILE A 166 25.29 -21.62 -20.84
CA ILE A 166 26.57 -22.11 -21.38
C ILE A 166 26.35 -23.40 -22.20
N PRO A 167 27.19 -23.70 -23.19
CA PRO A 167 27.12 -24.96 -23.96
C PRO A 167 27.30 -26.19 -23.07
N TYR A 168 26.70 -27.33 -23.44
CA TYR A 168 26.85 -28.61 -22.73
C TYR A 168 28.32 -29.15 -22.77
N GLU A 169 29.05 -28.75 -23.77
CA GLU A 169 30.46 -29.14 -23.96
C GLU A 169 31.43 -28.37 -23.03
N THR A 170 30.94 -27.39 -22.32
CA THR A 170 31.75 -26.59 -21.40
C THR A 170 32.21 -27.45 -20.21
N ASP A 171 33.50 -27.44 -19.94
CA ASP A 171 34.06 -28.02 -18.71
C ASP A 171 33.62 -27.19 -17.50
N LEU A 172 32.53 -27.66 -16.85
CA LEU A 172 31.91 -26.97 -15.76
C LEU A 172 32.82 -26.84 -14.54
N GLU A 173 33.57 -27.88 -14.19
CA GLU A 173 34.48 -27.87 -13.03
C GLU A 173 35.59 -26.83 -13.21
N LYS A 174 36.16 -26.77 -14.43
CA LYS A 174 37.17 -25.77 -14.77
C LYS A 174 36.61 -24.36 -14.75
N LEU A 175 35.40 -24.16 -15.25
CA LEU A 175 34.72 -22.86 -15.19
C LEU A 175 34.45 -22.46 -13.75
N GLU A 176 33.89 -23.33 -12.93
CA GLU A 176 33.56 -23.06 -11.52
C GLU A 176 34.80 -22.68 -10.69
N ALA A 177 35.95 -23.28 -10.98
CA ALA A 177 37.24 -22.92 -10.36
C ALA A 177 37.69 -21.48 -10.68
N GLN A 178 37.24 -20.91 -11.81
CA GLN A 178 37.60 -19.56 -12.25
C GLN A 178 36.58 -18.50 -11.83
N LEU A 179 35.33 -18.90 -11.48
CA LEU A 179 34.26 -17.98 -11.13
C LEU A 179 34.59 -17.06 -9.95
N PRO A 180 35.22 -17.49 -8.84
CA PRO A 180 35.49 -16.59 -7.72
C PRO A 180 36.30 -15.36 -8.12
N THR A 181 37.34 -15.56 -8.91
CA THR A 181 38.20 -14.46 -9.42
C THR A 181 37.40 -13.52 -10.34
N LEU A 182 36.63 -14.09 -11.26
CA LEU A 182 35.78 -13.30 -12.16
C LEU A 182 34.75 -12.48 -11.41
N LEU A 183 34.09 -13.05 -10.41
CA LEU A 183 33.06 -12.35 -9.64
C LEU A 183 33.61 -11.20 -8.79
N GLU A 184 34.85 -11.36 -8.27
CA GLU A 184 35.55 -10.25 -7.59
C GLU A 184 35.91 -9.12 -8.58
N GLU A 185 36.34 -9.46 -9.80
CA GLU A 185 36.62 -8.46 -10.85
C GLU A 185 35.33 -7.68 -11.21
N ILE A 186 34.23 -8.39 -11.36
CA ILE A 186 32.91 -7.78 -11.62
C ILE A 186 32.53 -6.81 -10.52
N PHE A 187 32.69 -7.20 -9.27
CA PHE A 187 32.39 -6.31 -8.14
C PHE A 187 33.27 -5.05 -8.15
N ARG A 188 34.59 -5.20 -8.39
CA ARG A 188 35.48 -4.04 -8.49
C ARG A 188 35.09 -3.09 -9.63
N ALA A 189 34.60 -3.63 -10.74
CA ALA A 189 34.21 -2.84 -11.91
C ALA A 189 32.84 -2.14 -11.71
N ARG A 190 31.94 -2.71 -10.89
CA ARG A 190 30.54 -2.28 -10.76
C ARG A 190 30.10 -2.05 -9.32
N GLY A 191 31.02 -1.66 -8.44
CA GLY A 191 30.69 -1.23 -7.07
C GLY A 191 29.81 0.02 -6.99
N ASP A 192 29.56 0.69 -8.11
CA ASP A 192 28.59 1.79 -8.24
C ASP A 192 27.13 1.33 -8.05
N VAL A 193 26.80 0.09 -8.43
CA VAL A 193 25.45 -0.47 -8.35
C VAL A 193 25.34 -1.72 -7.47
N MET A 194 26.45 -2.40 -7.23
CA MET A 194 26.53 -3.63 -6.43
C MET A 194 27.04 -3.31 -5.02
N LEU A 195 26.42 -3.92 -4.00
CA LEU A 195 26.77 -3.72 -2.59
C LEU A 195 27.72 -4.79 -2.06
N ASP A 196 27.85 -5.90 -2.79
CA ASP A 196 28.66 -7.04 -2.42
C ASP A 196 29.14 -7.78 -3.67
N THR A 197 30.12 -8.69 -3.52
CA THR A 197 30.56 -9.57 -4.59
C THR A 197 29.40 -10.45 -5.06
N PRO A 198 29.15 -10.53 -6.39
CA PRO A 198 28.16 -11.47 -6.92
C PRO A 198 28.46 -12.90 -6.50
N GLN A 199 27.43 -13.71 -6.32
CA GLN A 199 27.56 -15.11 -5.92
C GLN A 199 27.03 -16.04 -7.01
N TYR A 200 27.75 -17.11 -7.24
CA TYR A 200 27.30 -18.23 -8.06
C TYR A 200 26.44 -19.17 -7.22
N LEU A 201 25.24 -19.47 -7.70
CA LEU A 201 24.26 -20.32 -6.99
C LEU A 201 24.25 -21.76 -7.50
N GLY A 202 24.90 -22.03 -8.60
CA GLY A 202 24.93 -23.33 -9.23
C GLY A 202 24.16 -23.42 -10.53
N VAL A 203 24.02 -24.64 -11.02
CA VAL A 203 23.21 -24.97 -12.20
C VAL A 203 21.73 -24.80 -11.85
N GLN A 204 21.02 -23.89 -12.54
CA GLN A 204 19.60 -23.63 -12.33
C GLN A 204 18.71 -24.62 -13.07
N THR A 205 19.05 -24.90 -14.32
CA THR A 205 18.30 -25.85 -15.15
C THR A 205 19.17 -26.35 -16.31
N LEU A 206 18.84 -27.52 -16.80
CA LEU A 206 19.35 -28.07 -18.05
C LEU A 206 18.30 -27.76 -19.13
N ASP A 207 18.63 -26.82 -20.01
CA ASP A 207 17.71 -26.34 -21.05
C ASP A 207 17.98 -27.05 -22.40
N ALA A 208 17.10 -26.89 -23.39
CA ALA A 208 17.19 -27.55 -24.68
C ALA A 208 18.50 -27.25 -25.45
N SER A 209 19.15 -26.11 -25.19
CA SER A 209 20.33 -25.67 -25.93
C SER A 209 21.56 -25.43 -25.05
N GLY A 210 21.49 -25.72 -23.76
CA GLY A 210 22.61 -25.51 -22.85
C GLY A 210 22.26 -25.59 -21.38
N ILE A 211 23.27 -25.38 -20.55
CA ILE A 211 23.17 -25.39 -19.07
C ILE A 211 22.97 -23.96 -18.61
N VAL A 212 21.93 -23.71 -17.83
CA VAL A 212 21.64 -22.39 -17.25
C VAL A 212 22.29 -22.29 -15.88
N LEU A 213 23.20 -21.34 -15.73
CA LEU A 213 23.86 -21.01 -14.47
C LEU A 213 23.21 -19.79 -13.85
N ARG A 214 22.92 -19.84 -12.54
CA ARG A 214 22.33 -18.74 -11.80
C ARG A 214 23.34 -18.01 -10.95
N PHE A 215 23.26 -16.70 -11.04
CA PHE A 215 24.03 -15.77 -10.22
C PHE A 215 23.08 -14.78 -9.54
N TRP A 216 23.49 -14.26 -8.40
CA TRP A 216 22.83 -13.12 -7.80
C TRP A 216 23.83 -12.13 -7.23
N VAL A 217 23.36 -10.91 -7.01
CA VAL A 217 24.16 -9.86 -6.36
C VAL A 217 23.28 -8.98 -5.48
N LYS A 218 23.83 -8.61 -4.35
CA LYS A 218 23.17 -7.70 -3.41
C LYS A 218 23.21 -6.26 -3.93
N VAL A 219 22.06 -5.59 -3.97
CA VAL A 219 21.91 -4.22 -4.47
C VAL A 219 20.97 -3.42 -3.58
N ALA A 220 21.05 -2.09 -3.61
CA ALA A 220 19.98 -1.26 -3.08
C ALA A 220 18.71 -1.48 -3.92
N GLU A 221 17.52 -1.50 -3.30
CA GLU A 221 16.25 -1.80 -3.99
C GLU A 221 16.02 -0.92 -5.23
N LYS A 222 16.37 0.36 -5.17
CA LYS A 222 16.30 1.29 -6.32
C LYS A 222 17.13 0.84 -7.52
N ASN A 223 18.15 0.04 -7.30
CA ASN A 223 19.11 -0.43 -8.30
C ASN A 223 18.84 -1.86 -8.79
N ILE A 224 17.74 -2.51 -8.38
CA ILE A 224 17.50 -3.93 -8.68
C ILE A 224 17.60 -4.23 -10.19
N TYR A 225 17.02 -3.40 -11.04
CA TYR A 225 17.09 -3.58 -12.50
C TYR A 225 18.44 -3.15 -13.10
N ALA A 226 19.07 -2.13 -12.54
CA ALA A 226 20.39 -1.68 -12.96
C ALA A 226 21.44 -2.72 -12.60
N GLY A 227 21.36 -3.30 -11.40
CA GLY A 227 22.23 -4.39 -10.94
C GLY A 227 22.12 -5.64 -11.82
N ALA A 228 20.89 -6.08 -12.13
CA ALA A 228 20.68 -7.22 -13.01
C ALA A 228 21.29 -7.01 -14.41
N ARG A 229 21.06 -5.84 -15.01
CA ARG A 229 21.65 -5.51 -16.32
C ARG A 229 23.18 -5.42 -16.27
N ALA A 230 23.73 -4.85 -15.20
CA ALA A 230 25.16 -4.78 -15.00
C ALA A 230 25.76 -6.17 -14.84
N LEU A 231 25.16 -7.02 -13.99
CA LEU A 231 25.59 -8.39 -13.77
C LEU A 231 25.56 -9.21 -15.07
N ASN A 232 24.46 -9.15 -15.83
CA ASN A 232 24.34 -9.84 -17.12
C ASN A 232 25.43 -9.41 -18.08
N ARG A 233 25.71 -8.11 -18.19
CA ARG A 233 26.74 -7.59 -19.09
C ARG A 233 28.14 -8.07 -18.70
N GLU A 234 28.49 -7.94 -17.44
CA GLU A 234 29.83 -8.29 -16.96
C GLU A 234 30.07 -9.80 -16.97
N LEU A 235 29.07 -10.61 -16.66
CA LEU A 235 29.12 -12.07 -16.79
C LEU A 235 29.34 -12.47 -18.25
N LEU A 236 28.59 -11.90 -19.18
CA LEU A 236 28.75 -12.17 -20.62
C LEU A 236 30.20 -11.86 -21.10
N LEU A 237 30.71 -10.69 -20.70
CA LEU A 237 32.08 -10.29 -21.07
C LEU A 237 33.13 -11.16 -20.38
N GLY A 238 32.91 -11.52 -19.12
CA GLY A 238 33.79 -12.41 -18.37
C GLY A 238 33.86 -13.81 -18.98
N PHE A 239 32.71 -14.40 -19.30
CA PHE A 239 32.65 -15.73 -19.91
C PHE A 239 33.37 -15.78 -21.27
N ARG A 240 33.18 -14.74 -22.11
CA ARG A 240 33.93 -14.63 -23.37
C ARG A 240 35.42 -14.58 -23.15
N ARG A 241 35.93 -13.89 -22.12
CA ARG A 241 37.36 -13.88 -21.77
C ARG A 241 37.87 -15.25 -21.33
N LEU A 242 37.01 -16.06 -20.71
CA LEU A 242 37.28 -17.42 -20.28
C LEU A 242 37.11 -18.44 -21.43
N GLY A 243 36.74 -17.98 -22.63
CA GLY A 243 36.54 -18.85 -23.80
C GLY A 243 35.20 -19.58 -23.81
N VAL A 244 34.22 -19.14 -22.98
CA VAL A 244 32.89 -19.69 -22.94
C VAL A 244 31.93 -18.75 -23.66
N GLU A 245 31.30 -19.24 -24.72
CA GLU A 245 30.31 -18.51 -25.50
C GLU A 245 28.90 -18.94 -25.11
N CYS A 246 27.92 -18.03 -25.25
CA CYS A 246 26.50 -18.39 -25.06
C CYS A 246 26.08 -19.35 -26.18
N PRO A 247 25.35 -20.44 -25.86
CA PRO A 247 24.93 -21.40 -26.87
C PRO A 247 23.91 -20.77 -27.82
N PHE A 248 24.01 -21.15 -29.10
CA PHE A 248 22.94 -20.90 -30.07
C PHE A 248 21.86 -21.96 -29.90
N PRO A 249 20.61 -21.70 -30.36
CA PRO A 249 19.59 -22.72 -30.39
C PRO A 249 20.09 -23.96 -31.13
N GLN A 250 20.02 -25.12 -30.50
CA GLN A 250 20.39 -26.42 -31.06
C GLN A 250 19.16 -27.06 -31.68
N MET A 251 19.29 -27.67 -32.87
CA MET A 251 18.21 -28.39 -33.55
C MET A 251 18.80 -29.65 -34.21
N ASP A 252 18.30 -30.80 -33.84
CA ASP A 252 18.59 -32.06 -34.53
C ASP A 252 17.68 -32.19 -35.74
N VAL A 253 18.29 -32.24 -36.94
CA VAL A 253 17.56 -32.41 -38.22
C VAL A 253 17.80 -33.83 -38.74
N HIS A 254 16.78 -34.67 -38.65
CA HIS A 254 16.79 -35.98 -39.31
C HIS A 254 16.27 -35.85 -40.71
N MET A 255 17.16 -35.91 -41.71
CA MET A 255 16.78 -36.01 -43.11
C MET A 255 16.37 -37.47 -43.39
N LYS A 256 15.12 -37.67 -43.89
CA LYS A 256 14.63 -38.97 -44.35
C LYS A 256 15.02 -39.24 -45.79
#